data_f3cf479017689441f3f71074cc0adeeb
#
_entry.id   f3cf479017689441f3f71074cc0adeeb
#
_cell.length_a   1.000
_cell.length_b   1.000
_cell.length_c   1.000
_cell.angle_alpha   90.00
_cell.angle_beta   90.00
_cell.angle_gamma   90.00
#
_symmetry.space_group_name_H-M   'P 1'
#
loop_
_entity.id
_entity.type
_entity.pdbx_description
1 polymer ?
#
loop_
_entity_poly.entity_id
_entity_poly.type
_entity_poly.pdbx_seq_one_letter_code
_entity_poly.pdbx_strand_id
1 'polypeptide(L)'
;MGQKYKIFYRRHYFVFDHKLGKHQVDLVLHNINVELLSAILFYLKETKSTHIIQVTQENGFETFKSLFRIIVAAGGAVINTNGDLLLMKRKGVWDLPKGKLDKGEEIEAAAIREVEEEGN
;
A
#
# COMPACT_ATOMS: atom_id res chain seq x y z
N MET A 1 -6.18 -19.87 -8.54
CA MET A 1 -6.11 -19.26 -7.20
C MET A 1 -6.12 -17.75 -7.32
N GLY A 2 -6.96 -17.10 -6.57
CA GLY A 2 -7.00 -15.63 -6.55
C GLY A 2 -5.74 -15.04 -5.92
N GLN A 3 -5.34 -13.87 -6.40
CA GLN A 3 -4.23 -13.13 -5.82
C GLN A 3 -4.60 -12.68 -4.40
N LYS A 4 -3.69 -12.91 -3.46
CA LYS A 4 -3.86 -12.43 -2.10
C LYS A 4 -3.30 -11.02 -1.99
N TYR A 5 -4.11 -10.10 -1.46
CA TYR A 5 -3.73 -8.72 -1.29
C TYR A 5 -3.52 -8.41 0.18
N LYS A 6 -2.54 -7.53 0.45
CA LYS A 6 -2.31 -6.95 1.76
C LYS A 6 -2.29 -5.44 1.62
N ILE A 7 -2.95 -4.75 2.55
CA ILE A 7 -2.88 -3.29 2.65
C ILE A 7 -2.32 -2.96 4.02
N PHE A 8 -1.27 -2.16 4.05
CA PHE A 8 -0.60 -1.75 5.28
C PHE A 8 -1.13 -0.42 5.78
N TYR A 9 -1.36 -0.36 7.08
CA TYR A 9 -1.63 0.88 7.80
C TYR A 9 -0.70 0.95 9.01
N ARG A 10 0.31 1.81 8.95
CA ARG A 10 1.39 1.87 9.94
C ARG A 10 2.04 0.48 10.08
N ARG A 11 2.09 -0.09 11.28
CA ARG A 11 2.63 -1.43 11.57
C ARG A 11 1.63 -2.56 11.37
N HIS A 12 0.37 -2.23 11.10
CA HIS A 12 -0.73 -3.18 10.96
C HIS A 12 -0.96 -3.50 9.49
N TYR A 13 -1.66 -4.58 9.19
CA TYR A 13 -2.09 -4.85 7.83
C TYR A 13 -3.42 -5.57 7.75
N PHE A 14 -4.11 -5.33 6.64
CA PHE A 14 -5.35 -5.99 6.25
C PHE A 14 -5.02 -7.07 5.22
N VAL A 15 -5.59 -8.26 5.40
CA VAL A 15 -5.46 -9.38 4.46
C VAL A 15 -6.84 -9.65 3.88
N PHE A 16 -6.91 -9.75 2.56
CA PHE A 16 -8.17 -10.00 1.85
C PHE A 16 -8.21 -11.45 1.39
N ASP A 17 -8.92 -12.27 2.14
CA ASP A 17 -9.10 -13.70 1.84
C ASP A 17 -10.43 -14.15 2.44
N HIS A 18 -11.32 -14.68 1.58
CA HIS A 18 -12.63 -15.16 2.01
C HIS A 18 -12.55 -16.45 2.84
N LYS A 19 -11.44 -17.17 2.78
CA LYS A 19 -11.21 -18.36 3.57
C LYS A 19 -10.47 -18.01 4.86
N LEU A 20 -11.03 -18.41 5.98
CA LEU A 20 -10.33 -18.34 7.25
C LEU A 20 -9.05 -19.18 7.13
N GLY A 21 -7.91 -18.52 7.10
CA GLY A 21 -6.63 -19.18 6.97
C GLY A 21 -6.13 -19.79 8.27
N LYS A 22 -5.10 -20.60 8.18
CA LYS A 22 -4.40 -21.17 9.34
C LYS A 22 -3.57 -20.13 10.09
N HIS A 23 -3.55 -18.88 9.61
CA HIS A 23 -2.76 -17.82 10.23
C HIS A 23 -3.55 -17.16 11.35
N GLN A 24 -2.82 -16.83 12.41
CA GLN A 24 -3.40 -16.08 13.51
C GLN A 24 -3.73 -14.65 13.03
N VAL A 25 -5.01 -14.29 13.18
CA VAL A 25 -5.47 -12.92 12.93
C VAL A 25 -6.10 -12.37 14.20
N ASP A 26 -6.03 -11.07 14.38
CA ASP A 26 -6.55 -10.41 15.57
C ASP A 26 -8.03 -10.04 15.43
N LEU A 27 -8.48 -9.84 14.20
CA LEU A 27 -9.86 -9.45 13.90
C LEU A 27 -10.26 -9.96 12.52
N VAL A 28 -11.51 -10.44 12.41
CA VAL A 28 -12.09 -10.86 11.13
C VAL A 28 -13.30 -9.98 10.83
N LEU A 29 -13.30 -9.39 9.62
CA LEU A 29 -14.37 -8.54 9.13
C LEU A 29 -15.08 -9.23 7.96
N HIS A 30 -16.37 -9.52 8.12
CA HIS A 30 -17.17 -10.14 7.08
C HIS A 30 -17.82 -9.13 6.14
N ASN A 31 -18.12 -7.94 6.65
CA ASN A 31 -18.65 -6.81 5.87
C ASN A 31 -17.94 -5.54 6.30
N ILE A 32 -17.52 -4.75 5.34
CA ILE A 32 -16.82 -3.48 5.59
C ILE A 32 -17.63 -2.30 5.08
N ASN A 33 -17.57 -1.20 5.82
CA ASN A 33 -18.15 0.09 5.45
C ASN A 33 -17.30 1.22 6.00
N VAL A 34 -17.62 2.45 5.64
CA VAL A 34 -16.85 3.64 6.06
C VAL A 34 -16.80 3.78 7.58
N GLU A 35 -17.93 3.60 8.25
CA GLU A 35 -18.05 3.77 9.70
C GLU A 35 -17.18 2.74 10.45
N LEU A 36 -17.27 1.48 10.05
CA LEU A 36 -16.49 0.40 10.66
C LEU A 36 -14.99 0.61 10.44
N LEU A 37 -14.59 0.90 9.20
CA LEU A 37 -13.18 1.14 8.89
C LEU A 37 -12.63 2.37 9.62
N SER A 38 -13.40 3.45 9.69
CA SER A 38 -12.99 4.65 10.43
C SER A 38 -12.73 4.34 11.90
N ALA A 39 -13.60 3.56 12.53
CA ALA A 39 -13.44 3.14 13.92
C ALA A 39 -12.20 2.25 14.11
N ILE A 40 -11.97 1.31 13.20
CA ILE A 40 -10.81 0.41 13.26
C ILE A 40 -9.52 1.20 13.06
N LEU A 41 -9.43 2.08 12.07
CA LEU A 41 -8.24 2.87 11.81
C LEU A 41 -7.93 3.81 13.00
N PHE A 42 -8.96 4.37 13.63
CA PHE A 42 -8.79 5.18 14.83
C PHE A 42 -8.20 4.35 15.99
N TYR A 43 -8.72 3.13 16.21
CA TYR A 43 -8.19 2.21 17.21
C TYR A 43 -6.73 1.83 16.91
N LEU A 44 -6.44 1.45 15.67
CA LEU A 44 -5.09 1.03 15.25
C LEU A 44 -4.06 2.15 15.37
N LYS A 45 -4.48 3.39 15.19
CA LYS A 45 -3.61 4.57 15.33
C LYS A 45 -3.02 4.67 16.74
N GLU A 46 -3.80 4.34 17.76
CA GLU A 46 -3.41 4.47 19.17
C GLU A 46 -2.76 3.20 19.73
N THR A 47 -2.84 2.10 19.00
CA THR A 47 -2.33 0.79 19.46
C THR A 47 -0.84 0.65 19.22
N LYS A 48 -0.12 0.13 20.21
CA LYS A 48 1.34 -0.06 20.16
C LYS A 48 1.74 -1.42 19.56
N SER A 49 0.90 -2.44 19.68
CA SER A 49 1.16 -3.77 19.14
C SER A 49 0.67 -3.91 17.68
N THR A 50 1.30 -4.78 16.92
CA THR A 50 0.90 -5.08 15.54
C THR A 50 -0.38 -5.90 15.52
N HIS A 51 -1.33 -5.50 14.67
CA HIS A 51 -2.58 -6.22 14.45
C HIS A 51 -2.70 -6.66 13.00
N ILE A 52 -3.23 -7.86 12.81
CA ILE A 52 -3.55 -8.43 11.51
C ILE A 52 -5.07 -8.55 11.42
N ILE A 53 -5.67 -7.90 10.43
CA ILE A 53 -7.11 -7.88 10.23
C ILE A 53 -7.43 -8.62 8.93
N GLN A 54 -8.23 -9.66 9.01
CA GLN A 54 -8.68 -10.37 7.83
C GLN A 54 -10.04 -9.87 7.37
N VAL A 55 -10.14 -9.54 6.09
CA VAL A 55 -11.40 -9.19 5.44
C VAL A 55 -11.84 -10.40 4.61
N THR A 56 -12.94 -11.02 5.01
CA THR A 56 -13.49 -12.22 4.36
C THR A 56 -14.58 -11.88 3.35
N GLN A 57 -15.01 -10.64 3.29
CA GLN A 57 -16.06 -10.19 2.36
C GLN A 57 -15.67 -10.54 0.91
N GLU A 58 -16.63 -11.10 0.18
CA GLU A 58 -16.47 -11.28 -1.26
C GLU A 58 -16.20 -9.92 -1.93
N ASN A 59 -15.22 -9.86 -2.81
CA ASN A 59 -14.73 -8.61 -3.41
C ASN A 59 -14.30 -7.56 -2.37
N GLY A 60 -13.86 -8.00 -1.19
CA GLY A 60 -13.50 -7.13 -0.07
C GLY A 60 -12.37 -6.16 -0.40
N PHE A 61 -11.38 -6.58 -1.20
CA PHE A 61 -10.29 -5.71 -1.64
C PHE A 61 -10.80 -4.54 -2.50
N GLU A 62 -11.68 -4.81 -3.46
CA GLU A 62 -12.29 -3.78 -4.30
C GLU A 62 -13.18 -2.85 -3.49
N THR A 63 -13.99 -3.40 -2.57
CA THR A 63 -14.82 -2.60 -1.67
C THR A 63 -13.95 -1.72 -0.79
N PHE A 64 -12.88 -2.26 -0.21
CA PHE A 64 -11.95 -1.50 0.64
C PHE A 64 -11.36 -0.32 -0.14
N LYS A 65 -10.84 -0.56 -1.35
CA LYS A 65 -10.28 0.50 -2.19
C LYS A 65 -11.29 1.59 -2.51
N SER A 66 -12.56 1.23 -2.72
CA SER A 66 -13.62 2.19 -3.05
C SER A 66 -13.91 3.19 -1.92
N LEU A 67 -13.53 2.86 -0.68
CA LEU A 67 -13.74 3.72 0.48
C LEU A 67 -12.62 4.76 0.67
N PHE A 68 -11.57 4.71 -0.16
CA PHE A 68 -10.42 5.61 -0.08
C PHE A 68 -10.18 6.30 -1.42
N ARG A 69 -9.54 7.46 -1.34
CA ARG A 69 -8.97 8.10 -2.52
C ARG A 69 -7.66 7.40 -2.87
N ILE A 70 -7.61 6.78 -4.04
CA ILE A 70 -6.40 6.09 -4.51
C ILE A 70 -5.45 7.10 -5.14
N ILE A 71 -4.21 7.12 -4.69
CA ILE A 71 -3.13 7.93 -5.26
C ILE A 71 -2.13 6.96 -5.86
N VAL A 72 -1.97 7.01 -7.17
CA VAL A 72 -1.00 6.19 -7.89
C VAL A 72 0.32 6.95 -7.97
N ALA A 73 1.41 6.25 -7.68
CA ALA A 73 2.76 6.75 -7.83
C ALA A 73 3.58 5.75 -8.65
N ALA A 74 4.56 6.25 -9.34
CA ALA A 74 5.48 5.43 -10.12
C ALA A 74 6.92 5.91 -9.91
N GLY A 75 7.87 5.02 -10.12
CA GLY A 75 9.29 5.32 -9.99
C GLY A 75 10.12 4.22 -10.63
N GLY A 76 11.43 4.31 -10.47
CA GLY A 76 12.34 3.36 -11.08
C GLY A 76 13.53 3.01 -10.22
N ALA A 77 14.05 1.81 -10.44
CA ALA A 77 15.35 1.40 -9.95
C ALA A 77 16.41 1.76 -10.99
N VAL A 78 17.23 2.76 -10.69
CA VAL A 78 18.27 3.23 -11.57
C VAL A 78 19.59 2.60 -11.18
N ILE A 79 20.18 1.86 -12.09
CA ILE A 79 21.45 1.16 -11.88
C ILE A 79 22.47 1.71 -12.86
N ASN A 80 23.67 2.10 -12.35
CA ASN A 80 24.76 2.58 -13.20
C ASN A 80 25.52 1.41 -13.85
N THR A 81 26.50 1.74 -14.68
CA THR A 81 27.33 0.75 -15.37
C THR A 81 28.16 -0.13 -14.43
N ASN A 82 28.39 0.29 -13.18
CA ASN A 82 29.08 -0.47 -12.16
C ASN A 82 28.15 -1.39 -11.35
N GLY A 83 26.83 -1.30 -11.58
CA GLY A 83 25.83 -2.06 -10.85
C GLY A 83 25.35 -1.41 -9.56
N ASP A 84 25.72 -0.15 -9.32
CA ASP A 84 25.27 0.59 -8.12
C ASP A 84 23.84 1.10 -8.30
N LEU A 85 23.04 0.98 -7.27
CA LEU A 85 21.65 1.42 -7.24
C LEU A 85 21.56 2.87 -6.73
N LEU A 86 20.82 3.71 -7.46
CA LEU A 86 20.53 5.08 -7.03
C LEU A 86 19.48 5.05 -5.92
N LEU A 87 19.86 5.56 -4.76
CA LEU A 87 18.95 5.77 -3.64
C LEU A 87 18.87 7.24 -3.30
N MET A 88 17.70 7.66 -2.86
CA MET A 88 17.42 9.01 -2.39
C MET A 88 17.12 9.00 -0.90
N LYS A 89 17.53 10.05 -0.22
CA LYS A 89 17.17 10.22 1.19
C LYS A 89 16.03 11.22 1.32
N ARG A 90 14.87 10.73 1.75
CA ARG A 90 13.69 11.56 1.95
C ARG A 90 13.21 11.43 3.39
N LYS A 91 13.09 12.54 4.11
CA LYS A 91 12.66 12.57 5.52
C LYS A 91 13.45 11.58 6.41
N GLY A 92 14.75 11.46 6.15
CA GLY A 92 15.64 10.56 6.89
C GLY A 92 15.59 9.09 6.49
N VAL A 93 14.77 8.71 5.51
CA VAL A 93 14.63 7.33 5.03
C VAL A 93 15.16 7.21 3.61
N TRP A 94 15.88 6.13 3.35
CA TRP A 94 16.35 5.80 2.00
C TRP A 94 15.20 5.22 1.16
N ASP A 95 15.06 5.69 -0.07
CA ASP A 95 13.99 5.30 -0.97
C ASP A 95 14.46 5.38 -2.43
N LEU A 96 13.70 4.75 -3.31
CA LEU A 96 13.90 4.85 -4.75
C LEU A 96 13.26 6.15 -5.29
N PRO A 97 13.78 6.70 -6.41
CA PRO A 97 13.11 7.81 -7.09
C PRO A 97 11.68 7.44 -7.47
N LYS A 98 10.71 8.23 -7.03
CA LYS A 98 9.29 8.01 -7.31
C LYS A 98 8.47 9.25 -7.04
N GLY A 99 7.29 9.31 -7.63
CA GLY A 99 6.32 10.34 -7.33
C GLY A 99 4.95 10.03 -7.91
N LYS A 100 4.01 10.90 -7.62
CA LYS A 100 2.62 10.76 -8.05
C LYS A 100 2.49 10.98 -9.56
N LEU A 101 1.57 10.23 -10.18
CA LEU A 101 1.21 10.48 -11.57
C LEU A 101 0.53 11.83 -11.72
N ASP A 102 0.86 12.54 -12.80
CA ASP A 102 0.10 13.71 -13.23
C ASP A 102 -1.22 13.27 -13.88
N LYS A 103 -2.16 14.20 -13.97
CA LYS A 103 -3.46 13.90 -14.55
C LYS A 103 -3.31 13.45 -16.00
N GLY A 104 -3.81 12.25 -16.30
CA GLY A 104 -3.76 11.67 -17.64
C GLY A 104 -2.42 11.06 -18.03
N GLU A 105 -1.47 11.01 -17.11
CA GLU A 105 -0.14 10.45 -17.36
C GLU A 105 -0.15 8.92 -17.25
N GLU A 106 0.54 8.25 -18.15
CA GLU A 106 0.74 6.80 -18.08
C GLU A 106 1.79 6.45 -17.01
N ILE A 107 1.67 5.26 -16.43
CA ILE A 107 2.52 4.81 -15.30
C ILE A 107 4.00 4.81 -15.72
N GLU A 108 4.33 4.28 -16.89
CA GLU A 108 5.70 4.21 -17.40
C GLU A 108 6.29 5.58 -17.64
N ALA A 109 5.50 6.50 -18.20
CA ALA A 109 5.92 7.89 -18.43
C ALA A 109 6.19 8.62 -17.10
N ALA A 110 5.34 8.43 -16.11
CA ALA A 110 5.53 8.97 -14.77
C ALA A 110 6.81 8.42 -14.13
N ALA A 111 7.07 7.14 -14.26
CA ALA A 111 8.28 6.51 -13.71
C ALA A 111 9.56 7.16 -14.29
N ILE A 112 9.60 7.36 -15.60
CA ILE A 112 10.73 8.00 -16.28
C ILE A 112 10.88 9.45 -15.81
N ARG A 113 9.79 10.22 -15.81
CA ARG A 113 9.80 11.62 -15.39
C ARG A 113 10.30 11.77 -13.96
N GLU A 114 9.79 10.98 -13.04
CA GLU A 114 10.19 11.05 -11.62
C GLU A 114 11.68 10.68 -11.44
N VAL A 115 12.18 9.69 -12.18
CA VAL A 115 13.60 9.34 -12.15
C VAL A 115 14.46 10.51 -12.64
N GLU A 116 14.05 11.18 -13.73
CA GLU A 116 14.77 12.33 -14.28
C GLU A 116 14.73 13.53 -13.34
N GLU A 117 13.57 13.83 -12.74
CA GLU A 117 13.41 14.97 -11.82
C GLU A 117 14.16 14.75 -10.51
N GLU A 118 14.07 13.58 -9.92
CA GLU A 118 14.67 13.29 -8.62
C GLU A 118 16.10 12.76 -8.70
N GLY A 119 16.52 12.22 -9.85
CA GLY A 119 17.85 11.67 -10.06
C GLY A 119 18.91 12.64 -10.57
N ASN A 120 18.53 13.85 -10.90
CA ASN A 120 19.47 14.90 -11.38
C ASN A 120 19.93 15.80 -10.26
#